data_20bfa2c568120bcdca753bcdfda2accb
#
_entry.id   20bfa2c568120bcdca753bcdfda2accb
#
_cell.length_a   1.000
_cell.length_b   1.000
_cell.length_c   1.000
_cell.angle_alpha   90.00
_cell.angle_beta   90.00
_cell.angle_gamma   90.00
#
_symmetry.space_group_name_H-M   'P 1'
#
loop_
_entity.id
_entity.type
_entity.pdbx_description
1 polymer ?
#
loop_
_entity_poly.entity_id
_entity_poly.type
_entity_poly.pdbx_seq_one_letter_code
_entity_poly.pdbx_strand_id
1 'polypeptide(L)'
;MGVTMRDLGKRLGVSAVTISKALSGKSGVSEEMRQRIIRLADELGYVNPNTAQNKDKGMDIGILVPERFFSNDTFYAMFYKQLLQVMAENGHFGLLELINGEMQKSLTLPNLLRSRRVDALILLGQLTEDYARLIAEQGLPTVALDFHCPVIPMDAVVSDSVLGAAEMTRHLIDAGHRDIGFLGNVKATSSIMERYLGFASEMLRNDLPIRPECVLPDRTDDNIVTLPALPKKLPTAFVCNCDVVARPFIEHLRAAGVRVPEDVSIVSYDDFNNAPGSLPLTTYRVDTEAMCRIAVQRVTERSRGDEQPPCRIVVGGQSVLRDSVSPV
;
A
#
# COMPACT_ATOMS: atom_id res chain seq x y z
N MET A 1 45.44 4.22 12.12
CA MET A 1 44.64 5.41 12.50
C MET A 1 43.81 5.81 11.28
N GLY A 2 42.49 5.94 11.42
CA GLY A 2 41.64 6.33 10.31
C GLY A 2 41.82 7.81 9.94
N VAL A 3 41.59 8.17 8.68
CA VAL A 3 41.62 9.54 8.16
C VAL A 3 40.52 10.38 8.84
N THR A 4 40.84 11.63 9.22
CA THR A 4 39.89 12.54 9.90
C THR A 4 39.50 13.72 9.03
N MET A 5 38.37 14.41 9.36
CA MET A 5 37.97 15.68 8.67
C MET A 5 39.09 16.74 8.74
N ARG A 6 39.92 16.72 9.78
CA ARG A 6 41.08 17.64 9.90
C ARG A 6 42.17 17.30 8.88
N ASP A 7 42.37 16.02 8.60
CA ASP A 7 43.35 15.58 7.59
C ASP A 7 42.93 15.92 6.20
N LEU A 8 41.63 15.75 5.87
CA LEU A 8 41.03 16.23 4.61
C LEU A 8 41.15 17.76 4.48
N GLY A 9 40.84 18.50 5.55
CA GLY A 9 40.95 19.96 5.59
C GLY A 9 42.36 20.45 5.34
N LYS A 10 43.37 19.81 5.98
CA LYS A 10 44.79 20.13 5.77
C LYS A 10 45.23 19.94 4.33
N ARG A 11 44.81 18.85 3.67
CA ARG A 11 45.18 18.59 2.24
C ARG A 11 44.54 19.51 1.26
N LEU A 12 43.35 20.03 1.52
CA LEU A 12 42.60 20.92 0.63
C LEU A 12 42.72 22.41 1.01
N GLY A 13 43.42 22.73 2.12
CA GLY A 13 43.57 24.11 2.59
C GLY A 13 42.26 24.73 3.11
N VAL A 14 41.33 23.93 3.62
CA VAL A 14 40.03 24.39 4.12
C VAL A 14 39.79 23.94 5.57
N SER A 15 38.84 24.58 6.26
CA SER A 15 38.51 24.24 7.63
C SER A 15 37.75 22.89 7.73
N ALA A 16 37.85 22.21 8.87
CA ALA A 16 37.05 21.02 9.15
C ALA A 16 35.54 21.30 9.06
N VAL A 17 35.12 22.53 9.35
CA VAL A 17 33.72 22.99 9.19
C VAL A 17 33.30 23.02 7.71
N THR A 18 34.21 23.46 6.82
CA THR A 18 33.99 23.46 5.36
C THR A 18 33.88 22.03 4.84
N ILE A 19 34.76 21.11 5.31
CA ILE A 19 34.68 19.69 4.98
C ILE A 19 33.33 19.11 5.43
N SER A 20 32.92 19.37 6.68
CA SER A 20 31.64 18.91 7.22
C SER A 20 30.45 19.42 6.42
N LYS A 21 30.43 20.71 6.05
CA LYS A 21 29.36 21.29 5.23
C LYS A 21 29.31 20.67 3.83
N ALA A 22 30.47 20.45 3.20
CA ALA A 22 30.55 19.83 1.87
C ALA A 22 30.00 18.40 1.87
N LEU A 23 30.46 17.57 2.83
CA LEU A 23 30.04 16.17 2.96
C LEU A 23 28.59 15.99 3.41
N SER A 24 28.01 17.01 4.07
CA SER A 24 26.59 16.99 4.53
C SER A 24 25.63 17.75 3.59
N GLY A 25 26.05 18.15 2.41
CA GLY A 25 25.19 18.83 1.43
C GLY A 25 24.76 20.26 1.80
N LYS A 26 25.26 20.83 2.91
CA LYS A 26 24.85 22.16 3.40
C LYS A 26 25.37 23.30 2.51
N SER A 27 24.64 24.40 2.48
CA SER A 27 25.02 25.62 1.76
C SER A 27 26.29 26.27 2.32
N GLY A 28 27.00 27.09 1.49
CA GLY A 28 28.20 27.82 1.87
C GLY A 28 29.53 27.14 1.46
N VAL A 29 29.47 26.17 0.55
CA VAL A 29 30.61 25.57 -0.16
C VAL A 29 30.28 25.55 -1.65
N SER A 30 31.21 26.02 -2.50
CA SER A 30 31.02 25.97 -3.96
C SER A 30 30.94 24.52 -4.45
N GLU A 31 30.21 24.28 -5.55
CA GLU A 31 30.03 22.92 -6.09
C GLU A 31 31.39 22.31 -6.51
N GLU A 32 32.28 23.11 -7.10
CA GLU A 32 33.62 22.66 -7.45
C GLU A 32 34.44 22.19 -6.23
N MET A 33 34.40 22.96 -5.14
CA MET A 33 35.08 22.60 -3.90
C MET A 33 34.42 21.36 -3.25
N ARG A 34 33.10 21.24 -3.31
CA ARG A 34 32.36 20.08 -2.83
C ARG A 34 32.81 18.81 -3.54
N GLN A 35 32.88 18.81 -4.86
CA GLN A 35 33.33 17.67 -5.66
C GLN A 35 34.80 17.31 -5.38
N ARG A 36 35.66 18.28 -5.13
CA ARG A 36 37.05 18.02 -4.73
C ARG A 36 37.15 17.36 -3.35
N ILE A 37 36.32 17.80 -2.42
CA ILE A 37 36.25 17.21 -1.07
C ILE A 37 35.77 15.76 -1.12
N ILE A 38 34.69 15.48 -1.88
CA ILE A 38 34.14 14.14 -2.03
C ILE A 38 35.18 13.20 -2.63
N ARG A 39 35.81 13.58 -3.75
CA ARG A 39 36.87 12.76 -4.38
C ARG A 39 38.01 12.44 -3.44
N LEU A 40 38.53 13.44 -2.71
CA LEU A 40 39.62 13.22 -1.78
C LEU A 40 39.21 12.33 -0.59
N ALA A 41 37.96 12.45 -0.13
CA ALA A 41 37.43 11.58 0.93
C ALA A 41 37.39 10.12 0.47
N ASP A 42 36.91 9.87 -0.76
CA ASP A 42 36.86 8.52 -1.36
C ASP A 42 38.26 7.94 -1.57
N GLU A 43 39.20 8.73 -2.14
CA GLU A 43 40.59 8.33 -2.38
C GLU A 43 41.32 7.92 -1.09
N LEU A 44 41.02 8.58 0.01
CA LEU A 44 41.65 8.33 1.31
C LEU A 44 40.89 7.34 2.19
N GLY A 45 39.77 6.80 1.70
CA GLY A 45 38.91 5.90 2.47
C GLY A 45 38.35 6.57 3.74
N TYR A 46 38.09 7.88 3.69
CA TYR A 46 37.50 8.60 4.81
C TYR A 46 36.06 8.17 4.99
N VAL A 47 35.78 7.52 6.11
CA VAL A 47 34.40 7.23 6.54
C VAL A 47 33.96 8.32 7.50
N ASN A 48 32.96 9.11 7.12
CA ASN A 48 32.40 10.11 8.02
C ASN A 48 31.82 9.43 9.25
N PRO A 49 32.31 9.69 10.49
CA PRO A 49 31.78 9.06 11.69
C PRO A 49 30.28 9.28 11.87
N ASN A 50 29.75 10.41 11.40
CA ASN A 50 28.33 10.68 11.45
C ASN A 50 27.54 9.86 10.40
N THR A 51 28.14 9.47 9.28
CA THR A 51 27.52 8.57 8.29
C THR A 51 27.66 7.11 8.71
N ALA A 52 28.76 6.74 9.35
CA ALA A 52 28.94 5.40 9.93
C ALA A 52 28.00 5.19 11.13
N GLN A 53 27.83 6.19 11.99
CA GLN A 53 26.83 6.17 13.08
C GLN A 53 25.39 6.23 12.58
N ASN A 54 25.13 6.82 11.40
CA ASN A 54 23.80 6.82 10.79
C ASN A 54 23.46 5.51 10.05
N LYS A 55 24.43 4.65 9.74
CA LYS A 55 24.15 3.30 9.19
C LYS A 55 23.53 2.35 10.22
N ASP A 56 23.82 2.58 11.51
CA ASP A 56 23.27 1.80 12.63
C ASP A 56 22.17 2.57 13.40
N LYS A 57 21.90 3.83 13.05
CA LYS A 57 20.82 4.61 13.66
C LYS A 57 19.52 4.34 12.93
N GLY A 58 18.53 3.87 13.70
CA GLY A 58 17.16 3.72 13.18
C GLY A 58 16.64 5.02 12.57
N MET A 59 15.77 4.89 11.58
CA MET A 59 15.11 6.01 10.91
C MET A 59 13.78 6.33 11.57
N ASP A 60 13.38 7.60 11.51
CA ASP A 60 12.01 8.03 11.78
C ASP A 60 11.22 7.96 10.46
N ILE A 61 10.35 6.95 10.31
CA ILE A 61 9.56 6.72 9.09
C ILE A 61 8.14 7.23 9.31
N GLY A 62 7.72 8.20 8.51
CA GLY A 62 6.35 8.71 8.50
C GLY A 62 5.41 7.72 7.80
N ILE A 63 4.27 7.42 8.42
CA ILE A 63 3.22 6.60 7.84
C ILE A 63 2.02 7.51 7.61
N LEU A 64 1.71 7.77 6.35
CA LEU A 64 0.57 8.60 5.96
C LEU A 64 -0.59 7.69 5.53
N VAL A 65 -1.72 7.80 6.22
CA VAL A 65 -2.91 6.96 5.97
C VAL A 65 -4.13 7.85 5.76
N PRO A 66 -4.93 7.66 4.69
CA PRO A 66 -6.21 8.36 4.59
C PRO A 66 -7.12 8.03 5.77
N GLU A 67 -7.64 9.07 6.44
CA GLU A 67 -8.48 8.96 7.63
C GLU A 67 -9.68 8.02 7.41
N ARG A 68 -10.28 8.03 6.21
CA ARG A 68 -11.40 7.17 5.83
C ARG A 68 -11.13 5.67 5.99
N PHE A 69 -9.88 5.23 5.86
CA PHE A 69 -9.48 3.84 6.05
C PHE A 69 -9.27 3.47 7.53
N PHE A 70 -9.13 4.47 8.40
CA PHE A 70 -8.90 4.25 9.82
C PHE A 70 -10.20 4.30 10.65
N SER A 71 -11.22 5.04 10.18
CA SER A 71 -12.46 5.29 10.94
C SER A 71 -13.46 4.14 10.87
N ASN A 72 -13.45 3.34 9.78
CA ASN A 72 -14.44 2.28 9.55
C ASN A 72 -13.82 0.91 9.24
N ASP A 73 -12.51 0.82 9.14
CA ASP A 73 -11.82 -0.37 8.66
C ASP A 73 -10.68 -0.76 9.59
N THR A 74 -10.89 -1.84 10.32
CA THR A 74 -9.88 -2.41 11.20
C THR A 74 -8.78 -3.15 10.43
N PHE A 75 -8.94 -3.42 9.11
CA PHE A 75 -7.92 -4.00 8.25
C PHE A 75 -6.66 -3.09 8.19
N TYR A 76 -6.83 -1.80 7.92
CA TYR A 76 -5.71 -0.85 7.92
C TYR A 76 -5.11 -0.62 9.31
N ALA A 77 -5.89 -0.74 10.38
CA ALA A 77 -5.36 -0.70 11.74
C ALA A 77 -4.47 -1.92 12.05
N MET A 78 -4.87 -3.11 11.58
CA MET A 78 -4.05 -4.33 11.66
C MET A 78 -2.76 -4.17 10.84
N PHE A 79 -2.89 -3.68 9.60
CA PHE A 79 -1.78 -3.46 8.70
C PHE A 79 -0.76 -2.46 9.30
N TYR A 80 -1.25 -1.35 9.86
CA TYR A 80 -0.43 -0.38 10.58
C TYR A 80 0.32 -1.01 11.77
N LYS A 81 -0.35 -1.84 12.57
CA LYS A 81 0.27 -2.55 13.69
C LYS A 81 1.43 -3.44 13.23
N GLN A 82 1.22 -4.22 12.16
CA GLN A 82 2.26 -5.07 11.56
C GLN A 82 3.42 -4.21 11.03
N LEU A 83 3.12 -3.10 10.38
CA LEU A 83 4.13 -2.18 9.85
C LEU A 83 5.01 -1.62 10.98
N LEU A 84 4.42 -1.19 12.11
CA LEU A 84 5.17 -0.74 13.28
C LEU A 84 6.05 -1.85 13.87
N GLN A 85 5.55 -3.09 13.91
CA GLN A 85 6.32 -4.23 14.39
C GLN A 85 7.54 -4.47 13.51
N VAL A 86 7.36 -4.51 12.18
CA VAL A 86 8.46 -4.70 11.23
C VAL A 86 9.48 -3.56 11.31
N MET A 87 9.02 -2.31 11.46
CA MET A 87 9.91 -1.17 11.68
C MET A 87 10.75 -1.33 12.94
N ALA A 88 10.12 -1.71 14.07
CA ALA A 88 10.82 -1.92 15.33
C ALA A 88 11.86 -3.04 15.26
N GLU A 89 11.54 -4.16 14.56
CA GLU A 89 12.48 -5.28 14.32
C GLU A 89 13.72 -4.83 13.52
N ASN A 90 13.57 -3.78 12.69
CA ASN A 90 14.67 -3.18 11.91
C ASN A 90 15.30 -1.94 12.59
N GLY A 91 14.94 -1.66 13.85
CA GLY A 91 15.48 -0.53 14.61
C GLY A 91 14.95 0.83 14.19
N HIS A 92 13.83 0.90 13.44
CA HIS A 92 13.20 2.12 12.97
C HIS A 92 12.02 2.53 13.87
N PHE A 93 11.66 3.82 13.83
CA PHE A 93 10.47 4.35 14.49
C PHE A 93 9.42 4.74 13.46
N GLY A 94 8.16 4.33 13.71
CA GLY A 94 7.01 4.70 12.88
C GLY A 94 6.23 5.86 13.49
N LEU A 95 5.96 6.90 12.70
CA LEU A 95 5.18 8.08 13.07
C LEU A 95 3.93 8.15 12.19
N LEU A 96 2.74 7.96 12.78
CA LEU A 96 1.47 8.01 12.05
C LEU A 96 0.96 9.44 11.92
N GLU A 97 0.50 9.80 10.70
CA GLU A 97 -0.36 10.95 10.48
C GLU A 97 -1.55 10.55 9.60
N LEU A 98 -2.76 10.86 10.07
CA LEU A 98 -3.98 10.64 9.31
C LEU A 98 -4.22 11.81 8.36
N ILE A 99 -4.51 11.48 7.10
CA ILE A 99 -4.74 12.45 6.03
C ILE A 99 -6.24 12.50 5.75
N ASN A 100 -6.87 13.60 6.14
CA ASN A 100 -8.30 13.80 5.89
C ASN A 100 -8.59 14.26 4.45
N GLY A 101 -9.86 14.25 4.07
CA GLY A 101 -10.29 14.64 2.73
C GLY A 101 -10.02 16.11 2.39
N GLU A 102 -10.07 16.99 3.38
CA GLU A 102 -9.79 18.43 3.20
C GLU A 102 -8.31 18.68 2.87
N MET A 103 -7.40 18.01 3.59
CA MET A 103 -5.97 18.08 3.30
C MET A 103 -5.65 17.63 1.87
N GLN A 104 -6.32 16.57 1.39
CA GLN A 104 -6.11 16.08 0.03
C GLN A 104 -6.67 17.06 -1.02
N LYS A 105 -7.86 17.64 -0.77
CA LYS A 105 -8.48 18.62 -1.68
C LYS A 105 -7.72 19.94 -1.73
N SER A 106 -7.25 20.43 -0.59
CA SER A 106 -6.51 21.71 -0.48
C SER A 106 -5.01 21.56 -0.74
N LEU A 107 -4.52 20.36 -0.98
CA LEU A 107 -3.10 20.04 -1.15
C LEU A 107 -2.24 20.54 0.04
N THR A 108 -2.77 20.40 1.25
CA THR A 108 -2.07 20.81 2.48
C THR A 108 -1.06 19.74 2.89
N LEU A 109 0.23 20.12 3.00
CA LEU A 109 1.29 19.22 3.42
C LEU A 109 1.05 18.66 4.84
N PRO A 110 1.34 17.36 5.07
CA PRO A 110 1.31 16.75 6.40
C PRO A 110 2.23 17.46 7.40
N ASN A 111 1.87 17.43 8.67
CA ASN A 111 2.68 18.02 9.74
C ASN A 111 4.05 17.34 9.88
N LEU A 112 4.13 16.04 9.65
CA LEU A 112 5.40 15.28 9.67
C LEU A 112 6.39 15.85 8.66
N LEU A 113 5.93 16.21 7.46
CA LEU A 113 6.76 16.84 6.43
C LEU A 113 7.10 18.30 6.78
N ARG A 114 6.10 19.08 7.20
CA ARG A 114 6.29 20.49 7.57
C ARG A 114 7.29 20.65 8.73
N SER A 115 7.25 19.74 9.69
CA SER A 115 8.14 19.74 10.85
C SER A 115 9.50 19.10 10.61
N ARG A 116 9.71 18.50 9.42
CA ARG A 116 10.93 17.75 9.05
C ARG A 116 11.31 16.70 10.09
N ARG A 117 10.30 15.98 10.60
CA ARG A 117 10.47 14.98 11.67
C ARG A 117 10.71 13.57 11.18
N VAL A 118 10.70 13.35 9.87
CA VAL A 118 10.83 12.01 9.28
C VAL A 118 11.94 11.98 8.25
N ASP A 119 12.60 10.84 8.15
CA ASP A 119 13.67 10.58 7.20
C ASP A 119 13.13 9.98 5.90
N ALA A 120 11.98 9.32 5.98
CA ALA A 120 11.33 8.62 4.85
C ALA A 120 9.82 8.49 5.09
N LEU A 121 9.10 8.05 4.06
CA LEU A 121 7.63 7.92 4.10
C LEU A 121 7.15 6.57 3.57
N ILE A 122 6.12 6.03 4.21
CA ILE A 122 5.27 4.98 3.68
C ILE A 122 3.85 5.54 3.55
N LEU A 123 3.30 5.51 2.33
CA LEU A 123 1.92 5.90 2.05
C LEU A 123 1.08 4.63 2.13
N LEU A 124 0.26 4.47 3.16
CA LEU A 124 -0.55 3.27 3.38
C LEU A 124 -1.98 3.48 2.92
N GLY A 125 -2.36 2.81 1.83
CA GLY A 125 -3.68 2.93 1.21
C GLY A 125 -3.82 4.10 0.24
N GLN A 126 -4.86 4.03 -0.60
CA GLN A 126 -5.05 4.92 -1.76
C GLN A 126 -5.23 6.39 -1.37
N LEU A 127 -4.27 7.23 -1.69
CA LEU A 127 -4.37 8.70 -1.73
C LEU A 127 -4.88 9.17 -3.10
N THR A 128 -5.34 10.42 -3.19
CA THR A 128 -5.59 11.04 -4.50
C THR A 128 -4.27 11.24 -5.25
N GLU A 129 -4.31 11.20 -6.57
CA GLU A 129 -3.11 11.32 -7.40
C GLU A 129 -2.38 12.64 -7.14
N ASP A 130 -3.09 13.76 -7.11
CA ASP A 130 -2.49 15.08 -6.87
C ASP A 130 -1.82 15.17 -5.51
N TYR A 131 -2.42 14.55 -4.48
CA TYR A 131 -1.84 14.56 -3.14
C TYR A 131 -0.61 13.63 -3.04
N ALA A 132 -0.65 12.46 -3.65
CA ALA A 132 0.50 11.57 -3.72
C ALA A 132 1.68 12.22 -4.49
N ARG A 133 1.38 12.97 -5.56
CA ARG A 133 2.36 13.76 -6.30
C ARG A 133 2.99 14.84 -5.43
N LEU A 134 2.16 15.61 -4.71
CA LEU A 134 2.63 16.63 -3.77
C LEU A 134 3.63 16.06 -2.75
N ILE A 135 3.34 14.85 -2.22
CA ILE A 135 4.23 14.18 -1.26
C ILE A 135 5.54 13.73 -1.94
N ALA A 136 5.45 13.11 -3.12
CA ALA A 136 6.62 12.63 -3.85
C ALA A 136 7.59 13.77 -4.23
N GLU A 137 7.06 14.96 -4.55
CA GLU A 137 7.83 16.16 -4.86
C GLU A 137 8.63 16.72 -3.68
N GLN A 138 8.37 16.26 -2.45
CA GLN A 138 9.16 16.69 -1.28
C GLN A 138 10.57 16.08 -1.24
N GLY A 139 10.87 15.12 -2.11
CA GLY A 139 12.20 14.54 -2.26
C GLY A 139 12.63 13.59 -1.13
N LEU A 140 11.72 13.18 -0.26
CA LEU A 140 12.00 12.14 0.73
C LEU A 140 11.82 10.74 0.09
N PRO A 141 12.65 9.75 0.47
CA PRO A 141 12.39 8.35 0.13
C PRO A 141 10.96 7.96 0.49
N THR A 142 10.19 7.55 -0.51
CA THR A 142 8.75 7.29 -0.35
C THR A 142 8.37 5.99 -1.04
N VAL A 143 7.58 5.16 -0.34
CA VAL A 143 7.04 3.89 -0.84
C VAL A 143 5.52 3.89 -0.66
N ALA A 144 4.79 3.54 -1.71
CA ALA A 144 3.36 3.26 -1.63
C ALA A 144 3.13 1.83 -1.14
N LEU A 145 2.18 1.64 -0.23
CA LEU A 145 1.80 0.35 0.33
C LEU A 145 0.30 0.15 0.18
N ASP A 146 -0.09 -0.98 -0.45
CA ASP A 146 -1.46 -1.37 -0.77
C ASP A 146 -2.16 -0.47 -1.82
N PHE A 147 -1.39 0.30 -2.56
CA PHE A 147 -1.84 0.97 -3.78
C PHE A 147 -0.66 1.30 -4.69
N HIS A 148 -0.96 1.63 -5.94
CA HIS A 148 0.03 2.20 -6.84
C HIS A 148 -0.56 3.37 -7.64
N CYS A 149 0.31 4.28 -8.07
CA CYS A 149 -0.03 5.39 -8.93
C CYS A 149 0.90 5.37 -10.16
N PRO A 150 0.41 4.98 -11.35
CA PRO A 150 1.26 4.77 -12.52
C PRO A 150 1.99 6.03 -13.01
N VAL A 151 1.45 7.21 -12.69
CA VAL A 151 1.96 8.50 -13.17
C VAL A 151 2.95 9.16 -12.20
N ILE A 152 3.20 8.51 -11.04
CA ILE A 152 4.16 9.02 -10.04
C ILE A 152 5.29 7.99 -9.91
N PRO A 153 6.55 8.39 -10.19
CA PRO A 153 7.70 7.48 -10.11
C PRO A 153 8.07 7.20 -8.65
N MET A 154 7.38 6.24 -8.04
CA MET A 154 7.61 5.82 -6.65
C MET A 154 7.46 4.30 -6.55
N ASP A 155 8.24 3.66 -5.69
CA ASP A 155 8.07 2.24 -5.41
C ASP A 155 6.69 1.97 -4.82
N ALA A 156 6.09 0.85 -5.24
CA ALA A 156 4.80 0.40 -4.71
C ALA A 156 4.85 -1.08 -4.34
N VAL A 157 4.32 -1.41 -3.17
CA VAL A 157 4.14 -2.79 -2.71
C VAL A 157 2.65 -3.06 -2.64
N VAL A 158 2.17 -4.01 -3.43
CA VAL A 158 0.74 -4.32 -3.57
C VAL A 158 0.49 -5.82 -3.48
N SER A 159 -0.73 -6.22 -3.10
CA SER A 159 -1.15 -7.61 -3.22
C SER A 159 -1.41 -7.99 -4.68
N ASP A 160 -1.33 -9.29 -5.02
CA ASP A 160 -1.73 -9.78 -6.35
C ASP A 160 -3.25 -9.82 -6.47
N SER A 161 -3.83 -8.62 -6.61
CA SER A 161 -5.28 -8.42 -6.68
C SER A 161 -5.89 -9.08 -7.93
N VAL A 162 -5.16 -9.10 -9.06
CA VAL A 162 -5.66 -9.71 -10.30
C VAL A 162 -5.72 -11.23 -10.15
N LEU A 163 -4.62 -11.86 -9.73
CA LEU A 163 -4.57 -13.31 -9.56
C LEU A 163 -5.55 -13.79 -8.49
N GLY A 164 -5.57 -13.14 -7.32
CA GLY A 164 -6.45 -13.56 -6.23
C GLY A 164 -7.93 -13.47 -6.60
N ALA A 165 -8.36 -12.40 -7.28
CA ALA A 165 -9.75 -12.30 -7.73
C ALA A 165 -10.07 -13.29 -8.87
N ALA A 166 -9.11 -13.60 -9.74
CA ALA A 166 -9.27 -14.65 -10.76
C ALA A 166 -9.42 -16.03 -10.10
N GLU A 167 -8.61 -16.37 -9.09
CA GLU A 167 -8.73 -17.64 -8.34
C GLU A 167 -10.10 -17.75 -7.63
N MET A 168 -10.57 -16.70 -6.97
CA MET A 168 -11.88 -16.69 -6.33
C MET A 168 -13.02 -16.86 -7.35
N THR A 169 -12.91 -16.22 -8.53
CA THR A 169 -13.86 -16.36 -9.62
C THR A 169 -13.84 -17.78 -10.19
N ARG A 170 -12.64 -18.35 -10.39
CA ARG A 170 -12.46 -19.72 -10.83
C ARG A 170 -13.13 -20.71 -9.88
N HIS A 171 -12.96 -20.53 -8.58
CA HIS A 171 -13.60 -21.37 -7.57
C HIS A 171 -15.14 -21.40 -7.70
N LEU A 172 -15.78 -20.25 -7.98
CA LEU A 172 -17.21 -20.19 -8.26
C LEU A 172 -17.58 -20.93 -9.56
N ILE A 173 -16.78 -20.75 -10.61
CA ILE A 173 -17.00 -21.43 -11.91
C ILE A 173 -16.88 -22.96 -11.76
N ASP A 174 -15.87 -23.42 -11.01
CA ASP A 174 -15.66 -24.83 -10.72
C ASP A 174 -16.78 -25.44 -9.85
N ALA A 175 -17.42 -24.64 -8.99
CA ALA A 175 -18.63 -24.99 -8.25
C ALA A 175 -19.92 -25.02 -9.11
N GLY A 176 -19.85 -24.69 -10.40
CA GLY A 176 -20.96 -24.73 -11.35
C GLY A 176 -21.58 -23.38 -11.69
N HIS A 177 -21.22 -22.29 -11.00
CA HIS A 177 -21.79 -20.98 -11.27
C HIS A 177 -21.39 -20.44 -12.66
N ARG A 178 -22.37 -19.85 -13.37
CA ARG A 178 -22.18 -19.24 -14.71
C ARG A 178 -22.68 -17.80 -14.78
N ASP A 179 -23.59 -17.42 -13.88
CA ASP A 179 -24.14 -16.08 -13.71
C ASP A 179 -23.55 -15.50 -12.43
N ILE A 180 -22.44 -14.73 -12.57
CA ILE A 180 -21.61 -14.24 -11.45
C ILE A 180 -21.56 -12.72 -11.52
N GLY A 181 -21.84 -12.04 -10.40
CA GLY A 181 -21.72 -10.61 -10.24
C GLY A 181 -20.43 -10.20 -9.54
N PHE A 182 -20.17 -8.90 -9.54
CA PHE A 182 -19.05 -8.29 -8.81
C PHE A 182 -19.56 -7.19 -7.88
N LEU A 183 -19.11 -7.18 -6.63
CA LEU A 183 -19.40 -6.13 -5.67
C LEU A 183 -18.14 -5.30 -5.40
N GLY A 184 -18.10 -4.08 -5.93
CA GLY A 184 -17.00 -3.14 -5.77
C GLY A 184 -17.14 -1.94 -6.69
N ASN A 185 -16.88 -0.73 -6.19
CA ASN A 185 -16.77 0.46 -7.03
C ASN A 185 -15.41 0.43 -7.75
N VAL A 186 -15.44 -0.01 -9.01
CA VAL A 186 -14.24 -0.27 -9.84
C VAL A 186 -13.31 0.94 -9.96
N LYS A 187 -13.82 2.15 -9.78
CA LYS A 187 -13.04 3.40 -9.91
C LYS A 187 -12.50 3.94 -8.58
N ALA A 188 -12.87 3.36 -7.44
CA ALA A 188 -12.55 3.92 -6.14
C ALA A 188 -11.07 3.77 -5.76
N THR A 189 -10.46 2.61 -6.06
CA THR A 189 -9.04 2.33 -5.75
C THR A 189 -8.40 1.47 -6.84
N SER A 190 -7.06 1.50 -6.92
CA SER A 190 -6.29 0.63 -7.82
C SER A 190 -6.52 -0.86 -7.51
N SER A 191 -6.61 -1.23 -6.23
CA SER A 191 -6.85 -2.61 -5.80
C SER A 191 -8.23 -3.13 -6.20
N ILE A 192 -9.31 -2.33 -6.07
CA ILE A 192 -10.66 -2.73 -6.52
C ILE A 192 -10.70 -2.88 -8.04
N MET A 193 -10.07 -1.96 -8.78
CA MET A 193 -9.94 -2.06 -10.24
C MET A 193 -9.26 -3.38 -10.63
N GLU A 194 -8.16 -3.73 -10.00
CA GLU A 194 -7.41 -4.96 -10.30
C GLU A 194 -8.20 -6.22 -9.94
N ARG A 195 -8.91 -6.23 -8.80
CA ARG A 195 -9.81 -7.33 -8.43
C ARG A 195 -10.92 -7.51 -9.46
N TYR A 196 -11.50 -6.41 -9.97
CA TYR A 196 -12.46 -6.47 -11.08
C TYR A 196 -11.84 -7.02 -12.36
N LEU A 197 -10.61 -6.62 -12.71
CA LEU A 197 -9.92 -7.14 -13.88
C LEU A 197 -9.62 -8.64 -13.76
N GLY A 198 -9.27 -9.12 -12.56
CA GLY A 198 -9.11 -10.54 -12.26
C GLY A 198 -10.42 -11.32 -12.46
N PHE A 199 -11.52 -10.84 -11.89
CA PHE A 199 -12.85 -11.37 -12.12
C PHE A 199 -13.20 -11.40 -13.62
N ALA A 200 -13.06 -10.27 -14.30
CA ALA A 200 -13.44 -10.15 -15.71
C ALA A 200 -12.58 -11.05 -16.62
N SER A 201 -11.29 -11.19 -16.32
CA SER A 201 -10.39 -12.06 -17.08
C SER A 201 -10.81 -13.53 -16.99
N GLU A 202 -11.26 -13.96 -15.82
CA GLU A 202 -11.67 -15.34 -15.60
C GLU A 202 -13.06 -15.64 -16.23
N MET A 203 -13.99 -14.68 -16.15
CA MET A 203 -15.26 -14.76 -16.89
C MET A 203 -15.01 -14.89 -18.39
N LEU A 204 -14.12 -14.06 -18.95
CA LEU A 204 -13.77 -14.08 -20.36
C LEU A 204 -13.13 -15.42 -20.78
N ARG A 205 -12.21 -15.97 -19.98
CA ARG A 205 -11.56 -17.25 -20.27
C ARG A 205 -12.52 -18.43 -20.35
N ASN A 206 -13.69 -18.30 -19.69
CA ASN A 206 -14.72 -19.34 -19.68
C ASN A 206 -15.93 -18.99 -20.55
N ASP A 207 -15.82 -17.99 -21.45
CA ASP A 207 -16.88 -17.54 -22.36
C ASP A 207 -18.18 -17.14 -21.59
N LEU A 208 -18.04 -16.63 -20.36
CA LEU A 208 -19.16 -16.21 -19.53
C LEU A 208 -19.39 -14.70 -19.65
N PRO A 209 -20.67 -14.26 -19.84
CA PRO A 209 -20.98 -12.85 -19.93
C PRO A 209 -20.95 -12.18 -18.56
N ILE A 210 -20.46 -10.93 -18.51
CA ILE A 210 -20.62 -10.06 -17.35
C ILE A 210 -21.87 -9.19 -17.57
N ARG A 211 -22.86 -9.31 -16.69
CA ARG A 211 -24.04 -8.46 -16.73
C ARG A 211 -23.75 -7.13 -16.05
N PRO A 212 -23.84 -5.97 -16.75
CA PRO A 212 -23.49 -4.67 -16.16
C PRO A 212 -24.30 -4.34 -14.91
N GLU A 213 -25.58 -4.74 -14.85
CA GLU A 213 -26.46 -4.55 -13.70
C GLU A 213 -26.07 -5.40 -12.48
N CYS A 214 -25.14 -6.34 -12.64
CA CYS A 214 -24.58 -7.16 -11.55
C CYS A 214 -23.17 -6.74 -11.15
N VAL A 215 -22.65 -5.65 -11.71
CA VAL A 215 -21.44 -4.97 -11.21
C VAL A 215 -21.90 -3.85 -10.29
N LEU A 216 -21.93 -4.15 -8.98
CA LEU A 216 -22.57 -3.30 -7.98
C LEU A 216 -21.52 -2.43 -7.26
N PRO A 217 -21.71 -1.10 -7.15
CA PRO A 217 -20.82 -0.27 -6.36
C PRO A 217 -21.02 -0.53 -4.86
N ASP A 218 -19.96 -0.76 -4.12
CA ASP A 218 -19.96 -0.97 -2.67
C ASP A 218 -19.69 0.32 -1.87
N ARG A 219 -19.39 1.39 -2.58
CA ARG A 219 -19.05 2.70 -2.00
C ARG A 219 -19.31 3.84 -2.95
N THR A 220 -19.46 5.04 -2.40
CA THR A 220 -19.56 6.29 -3.16
C THR A 220 -18.20 6.66 -3.79
N ASP A 221 -18.20 7.68 -4.64
CA ASP A 221 -16.96 8.24 -5.22
C ASP A 221 -16.03 8.85 -4.15
N ASP A 222 -16.59 9.31 -3.02
CA ASP A 222 -15.81 9.73 -1.84
C ASP A 222 -15.30 8.54 -1.00
N ASN A 223 -15.48 7.31 -1.48
CA ASN A 223 -15.03 6.06 -0.87
C ASN A 223 -15.72 5.72 0.47
N ILE A 224 -16.94 6.19 0.67
CA ILE A 224 -17.80 5.81 1.81
C ILE A 224 -18.52 4.52 1.46
N VAL A 225 -18.34 3.48 2.28
CA VAL A 225 -19.00 2.17 2.08
C VAL A 225 -20.52 2.32 2.15
N THR A 226 -21.21 1.78 1.14
CA THR A 226 -22.66 1.79 1.01
C THR A 226 -23.16 0.44 0.48
N LEU A 227 -24.41 0.10 0.81
CA LEU A 227 -25.05 -1.08 0.25
C LEU A 227 -25.79 -0.68 -1.05
N PRO A 228 -25.49 -1.35 -2.18
CA PRO A 228 -26.17 -1.06 -3.45
C PRO A 228 -27.59 -1.60 -3.46
N ALA A 229 -28.44 -1.04 -4.34
CA ALA A 229 -29.71 -1.67 -4.67
C ALA A 229 -29.46 -3.03 -5.35
N LEU A 230 -30.23 -4.04 -4.98
CA LEU A 230 -30.11 -5.36 -5.58
C LEU A 230 -30.72 -5.36 -7.00
N PRO A 231 -30.10 -6.05 -7.98
CA PRO A 231 -30.65 -6.17 -9.33
C PRO A 231 -31.95 -6.97 -9.32
N LYS A 232 -32.85 -6.70 -10.26
CA LYS A 232 -34.15 -7.41 -10.36
C LYS A 232 -33.99 -8.93 -10.49
N LYS A 233 -32.96 -9.38 -11.18
CA LYS A 233 -32.57 -10.78 -11.29
C LYS A 233 -31.18 -10.92 -10.69
N LEU A 234 -31.08 -11.54 -9.53
CA LEU A 234 -29.80 -11.83 -8.89
C LEU A 234 -28.98 -12.84 -9.73
N PRO A 235 -27.66 -12.71 -9.74
CA PRO A 235 -26.80 -13.79 -10.19
C PRO A 235 -26.77 -14.90 -9.14
N THR A 236 -26.20 -16.06 -9.47
CA THR A 236 -26.08 -17.18 -8.54
C THR A 236 -24.89 -17.06 -7.59
N ALA A 237 -23.98 -16.12 -7.88
CA ALA A 237 -22.83 -15.83 -7.01
C ALA A 237 -22.33 -14.40 -7.18
N PHE A 238 -21.60 -13.90 -6.18
CA PHE A 238 -20.85 -12.65 -6.26
C PHE A 238 -19.39 -12.82 -5.84
N VAL A 239 -18.51 -12.15 -6.57
CA VAL A 239 -17.15 -11.84 -6.14
C VAL A 239 -17.19 -10.47 -5.46
N CYS A 240 -17.00 -10.44 -4.15
CA CYS A 240 -16.90 -9.22 -3.37
C CYS A 240 -15.46 -8.73 -3.32
N ASN A 241 -15.25 -7.43 -3.49
CA ASN A 241 -13.89 -6.89 -3.53
C ASN A 241 -13.14 -7.05 -2.20
N CYS A 242 -13.83 -7.09 -1.04
CA CYS A 242 -13.20 -7.36 0.26
C CYS A 242 -14.20 -7.86 1.30
N ASP A 243 -13.71 -8.48 2.37
CA ASP A 243 -14.52 -9.07 3.46
C ASP A 243 -15.33 -8.01 4.22
N VAL A 244 -14.79 -6.78 4.33
CA VAL A 244 -15.46 -5.66 5.02
C VAL A 244 -16.80 -5.32 4.36
N VAL A 245 -16.88 -5.40 3.03
CA VAL A 245 -18.14 -5.15 2.32
C VAL A 245 -18.96 -6.41 2.07
N ALA A 246 -18.32 -7.61 2.00
CA ALA A 246 -19.02 -8.85 1.81
C ALA A 246 -19.98 -9.15 2.96
N ARG A 247 -19.57 -8.89 4.21
CA ARG A 247 -20.40 -9.17 5.40
C ARG A 247 -21.70 -8.37 5.45
N PRO A 248 -21.71 -7.03 5.39
CA PRO A 248 -22.96 -6.28 5.35
C PRO A 248 -23.79 -6.58 4.09
N PHE A 249 -23.15 -6.97 2.98
CA PHE A 249 -23.87 -7.38 1.78
C PHE A 249 -24.60 -8.72 1.97
N ILE A 250 -24.01 -9.69 2.67
CA ILE A 250 -24.70 -10.95 3.06
C ILE A 250 -25.93 -10.64 3.90
N GLU A 251 -25.81 -9.75 4.88
CA GLU A 251 -26.97 -9.37 5.71
C GLU A 251 -28.03 -8.62 4.88
N HIS A 252 -27.61 -7.83 3.88
CA HIS A 252 -28.53 -7.17 2.94
C HIS A 252 -29.28 -8.18 2.07
N LEU A 253 -28.60 -9.22 1.56
CA LEU A 253 -29.23 -10.32 0.81
C LEU A 253 -30.21 -11.08 1.70
N ARG A 254 -29.84 -11.41 2.94
CA ARG A 254 -30.71 -12.10 3.91
C ARG A 254 -31.96 -11.30 4.25
N ALA A 255 -31.85 -9.98 4.42
CA ALA A 255 -32.96 -9.09 4.65
C ALA A 255 -33.94 -9.04 3.45
N ALA A 256 -33.44 -9.31 2.24
CA ALA A 256 -34.25 -9.47 1.03
C ALA A 256 -34.81 -10.89 0.83
N GLY A 257 -34.63 -11.80 1.81
CA GLY A 257 -35.11 -13.19 1.75
C GLY A 257 -34.22 -14.15 0.96
N VAL A 258 -32.97 -13.76 0.64
CA VAL A 258 -32.01 -14.55 -0.13
C VAL A 258 -31.06 -15.28 0.84
N ARG A 259 -30.95 -16.60 0.71
CA ARG A 259 -30.07 -17.42 1.53
C ARG A 259 -28.63 -17.42 0.95
N VAL A 260 -27.67 -17.32 1.83
CA VAL A 260 -26.24 -17.40 1.49
C VAL A 260 -25.66 -18.56 2.31
N PRO A 261 -25.11 -19.58 1.66
CA PRO A 261 -24.75 -19.71 0.23
C PRO A 261 -25.81 -20.34 -0.69
N GLU A 262 -26.97 -20.80 -0.18
CA GLU A 262 -27.89 -21.72 -0.90
C GLU A 262 -28.53 -21.10 -2.15
N ASP A 263 -28.90 -19.82 -2.12
CA ASP A 263 -29.50 -19.09 -3.25
C ASP A 263 -28.46 -18.25 -3.98
N VAL A 264 -27.47 -17.69 -3.24
CA VAL A 264 -26.35 -16.88 -3.77
C VAL A 264 -25.08 -17.21 -3.03
N SER A 265 -24.08 -17.70 -3.74
CA SER A 265 -22.72 -17.93 -3.22
C SER A 265 -21.90 -16.64 -3.18
N ILE A 266 -21.01 -16.53 -2.20
CA ILE A 266 -20.14 -15.36 -2.01
C ILE A 266 -18.68 -15.81 -1.89
N VAL A 267 -17.81 -15.18 -2.69
CA VAL A 267 -16.37 -15.20 -2.46
C VAL A 267 -15.88 -13.78 -2.21
N SER A 268 -14.75 -13.64 -1.51
CA SER A 268 -14.28 -12.35 -1.06
C SER A 268 -12.75 -12.22 -1.11
N TYR A 269 -12.20 -11.17 -0.48
CA TYR A 269 -10.78 -10.86 -0.48
C TYR A 269 -10.38 -10.28 0.89
N ASP A 270 -9.12 -10.46 1.31
CA ASP A 270 -8.40 -10.00 2.50
C ASP A 270 -8.24 -11.07 3.61
N ASP A 271 -9.15 -12.00 3.79
CA ASP A 271 -9.26 -12.94 4.94
C ASP A 271 -9.28 -12.21 6.29
N PHE A 272 -10.10 -11.18 6.35
CA PHE A 272 -10.18 -10.27 7.47
C PHE A 272 -11.52 -10.40 8.22
N ASN A 273 -11.47 -10.26 9.57
CA ASN A 273 -12.65 -10.17 10.44
C ASN A 273 -13.58 -11.39 10.40
N ASN A 274 -13.04 -12.57 10.69
CA ASN A 274 -13.82 -13.78 10.91
C ASN A 274 -14.46 -13.75 12.32
N ALA A 275 -15.50 -12.93 12.50
CA ALA A 275 -16.19 -12.82 13.78
C ALA A 275 -16.87 -14.15 14.17
N PRO A 276 -16.81 -14.58 15.45
CA PRO A 276 -17.53 -15.74 15.92
C PRO A 276 -19.03 -15.68 15.60
N GLY A 277 -19.58 -16.75 15.02
CA GLY A 277 -21.01 -16.86 14.66
C GLY A 277 -21.39 -16.23 13.32
N SER A 278 -20.46 -15.57 12.60
CA SER A 278 -20.69 -15.15 11.23
C SER A 278 -20.42 -16.29 10.25
N LEU A 279 -21.04 -16.23 9.04
CA LEU A 279 -20.74 -17.18 7.96
C LEU A 279 -19.25 -17.13 7.62
N PRO A 280 -18.51 -18.27 7.66
CA PRO A 280 -17.11 -18.29 7.27
C PRO A 280 -16.98 -18.03 5.75
N LEU A 281 -16.27 -16.96 5.38
CA LEU A 281 -16.12 -16.56 3.97
C LEU A 281 -15.01 -17.34 3.28
N THR A 282 -15.30 -17.87 2.09
CA THR A 282 -14.29 -18.23 1.08
C THR A 282 -13.68 -16.94 0.57
N THR A 283 -12.37 -16.77 0.75
CA THR A 283 -11.70 -15.49 0.53
C THR A 283 -10.25 -15.71 0.10
N TYR A 284 -9.64 -14.68 -0.50
CA TYR A 284 -8.22 -14.67 -0.81
C TYR A 284 -7.46 -13.92 0.29
N ARG A 285 -6.61 -14.63 1.03
CA ARG A 285 -5.80 -14.05 2.11
C ARG A 285 -4.65 -13.24 1.53
N VAL A 286 -4.57 -11.98 1.91
CA VAL A 286 -3.45 -11.08 1.60
C VAL A 286 -2.32 -11.32 2.61
N ASP A 287 -1.09 -11.47 2.12
CA ASP A 287 0.11 -11.55 2.98
C ASP A 287 0.57 -10.13 3.37
N THR A 288 -0.16 -9.51 4.28
CA THR A 288 0.12 -8.15 4.76
C THR A 288 1.47 -8.07 5.49
N GLU A 289 1.91 -9.16 6.13
CA GLU A 289 3.21 -9.20 6.80
C GLU A 289 4.37 -9.13 5.80
N ALA A 290 4.34 -9.94 4.74
CA ALA A 290 5.32 -9.86 3.66
C ALA A 290 5.31 -8.48 2.99
N MET A 291 4.13 -7.90 2.74
CA MET A 291 4.01 -6.55 2.18
C MET A 291 4.67 -5.50 3.08
N CYS A 292 4.46 -5.56 4.41
CA CYS A 292 5.10 -4.66 5.37
C CYS A 292 6.64 -4.81 5.35
N ARG A 293 7.16 -6.05 5.37
CA ARG A 293 8.60 -6.32 5.33
C ARG A 293 9.25 -5.73 4.08
N ILE A 294 8.63 -5.95 2.93
CA ILE A 294 9.12 -5.42 1.64
C ILE A 294 9.05 -3.89 1.62
N ALA A 295 7.98 -3.27 2.11
CA ALA A 295 7.85 -1.81 2.13
C ALA A 295 8.91 -1.16 3.03
N VAL A 296 9.16 -1.70 4.23
CA VAL A 296 10.21 -1.21 5.14
C VAL A 296 11.60 -1.42 4.55
N GLN A 297 11.85 -2.56 3.93
CA GLN A 297 13.10 -2.82 3.22
C GLN A 297 13.31 -1.81 2.08
N ARG A 298 12.33 -1.62 1.21
CA ARG A 298 12.44 -0.70 0.05
C ARG A 298 12.67 0.75 0.48
N VAL A 299 11.92 1.24 1.46
CA VAL A 299 12.12 2.62 1.95
C VAL A 299 13.48 2.80 2.59
N THR A 300 14.00 1.76 3.25
CA THR A 300 15.35 1.74 3.83
C THR A 300 16.44 1.76 2.75
N GLU A 301 16.30 0.95 1.70
CA GLU A 301 17.22 0.92 0.55
C GLU A 301 17.26 2.28 -0.15
N ARG A 302 16.10 2.90 -0.39
CA ARG A 302 15.99 4.25 -0.96
C ARG A 302 16.69 5.31 -0.09
N SER A 303 16.50 5.23 1.22
CA SER A 303 17.16 6.15 2.17
C SER A 303 18.69 5.99 2.21
N ARG A 304 19.20 4.83 1.79
CA ARG A 304 20.63 4.53 1.69
C ARG A 304 21.24 4.87 0.31
N GLY A 305 20.44 5.45 -0.58
CA GLY A 305 20.88 5.91 -1.89
C GLY A 305 20.70 4.90 -3.03
N ASP A 306 19.74 3.96 -2.91
CA ASP A 306 19.36 3.12 -4.05
C ASP A 306 18.71 3.99 -5.14
N GLU A 307 19.40 4.13 -6.29
CA GLU A 307 18.98 4.91 -7.44
C GLU A 307 18.33 4.07 -8.55
N GLN A 308 18.09 2.77 -8.29
CA GLN A 308 17.39 1.93 -9.29
C GLN A 308 16.02 2.55 -9.64
N PRO A 309 15.53 2.39 -10.88
CA PRO A 309 14.20 2.88 -11.23
C PRO A 309 13.14 2.40 -10.25
N PRO A 310 12.14 3.23 -9.92
CA PRO A 310 11.01 2.80 -9.10
C PRO A 310 10.33 1.56 -9.68
N CYS A 311 9.91 0.66 -8.81
CA CYS A 311 9.29 -0.60 -9.22
C CYS A 311 7.99 -0.87 -8.46
N ARG A 312 7.10 -1.62 -9.10
CA ARG A 312 5.92 -2.20 -8.46
C ARG A 312 6.23 -3.63 -8.07
N ILE A 313 6.17 -3.93 -6.77
CA ILE A 313 6.37 -5.25 -6.20
C ILE A 313 5.00 -5.84 -5.88
N VAL A 314 4.69 -6.97 -6.48
CA VAL A 314 3.42 -7.68 -6.31
C VAL A 314 3.65 -8.87 -5.37
N VAL A 315 2.89 -8.93 -4.28
CA VAL A 315 2.98 -9.97 -3.26
C VAL A 315 1.80 -10.93 -3.42
N GLY A 316 2.09 -12.19 -3.66
CA GLY A 316 1.08 -13.25 -3.73
C GLY A 316 0.40 -13.48 -2.38
N GLY A 317 -0.79 -14.07 -2.43
CA GLY A 317 -1.56 -14.47 -1.25
C GLY A 317 -1.98 -15.92 -1.36
N GLN A 318 -3.07 -16.31 -0.68
CA GLN A 318 -3.57 -17.68 -0.61
C GLN A 318 -5.09 -17.73 -0.64
N SER A 319 -5.64 -18.64 -1.46
CA SER A 319 -7.07 -18.98 -1.42
C SER A 319 -7.42 -19.73 -0.12
N VAL A 320 -8.41 -19.25 0.60
CA VAL A 320 -8.93 -19.85 1.84
C VAL A 320 -10.39 -20.22 1.63
N LEU A 321 -10.64 -21.50 1.41
CA LEU A 321 -11.97 -22.01 1.11
C LEU A 321 -12.74 -22.30 2.41
N ARG A 322 -14.01 -21.85 2.48
CA ARG A 322 -14.92 -22.01 3.62
C ARG A 322 -16.37 -22.19 3.14
N ASP A 323 -17.34 -21.88 3.99
CA ASP A 323 -18.74 -22.30 3.85
C ASP A 323 -19.64 -21.33 3.03
N SER A 324 -19.06 -20.28 2.42
CA SER A 324 -19.86 -19.26 1.71
C SER A 324 -20.11 -19.57 0.22
N VAL A 325 -19.77 -20.78 -0.24
CA VAL A 325 -19.99 -21.26 -1.61
C VAL A 325 -20.74 -22.59 -1.57
N SER A 326 -21.81 -22.70 -2.36
CA SER A 326 -22.59 -23.91 -2.56
C SER A 326 -22.56 -24.30 -4.04
N PRO A 327 -22.36 -25.57 -4.39
CA PRO A 327 -22.43 -26.00 -5.81
C PRO A 327 -23.83 -25.76 -6.42
N VAL A 328 -23.87 -25.51 -7.73
CA VAL A 328 -25.11 -25.33 -8.53
C VAL A 328 -25.30 -26.49 -9.49
#